data_fdb6cde72ce963f0568c452c04932d6e
#
_entry.id   fdb6cde72ce963f0568c452c04932d6e
#
_cell.length_a   1.000
_cell.length_b   1.000
_cell.length_c   1.000
_cell.angle_alpha   90.00
_cell.angle_beta   90.00
_cell.angle_gamma   90.00
#
_symmetry.space_group_name_H-M   'P 1'
#
loop_
_entity.id
_entity.type
_entity.pdbx_description
1 polymer ?
#
loop_
_entity_poly.entity_id
_entity_poly.type
_entity_poly.pdbx_seq_one_letter_code
_entity_poly.pdbx_strand_id
1 'polypeptide(L)'
;MSKFLTGAELIYCSLRHYKVRHVFGYSGGANLPLLDTFHPSNNNNLKPIKFVKSSNEQCSGHTAEGYTKSLGNTLPGVIISTSGPGVTNILTPLQNALNDGTPLIAITGQVATDAIGTDAFQECPATDITRHSCKWNHLLNDVNSIPEIMREGYYKSMDSRMGPVHIDAPKDILMEKSHIKFEDLYSILSSPGKEFRIRNFYIRTYYKNKLDNVEKNLNIYRLSHMILESERPVLKIGQGCNHSYKLVRELSVKYSIPVTTTIHGLGVMDETHDLSLKMVGMHGSAAANIAIQEADLIIAIGTRFDDRTIGNLEKYAPRAIEAGKGMGRGGIVHVDNS
;
A
#
# COMPACT_ATOMS: atom_id res chain seq x y z
N MET A 1 -17.69 -10.54 34.15
CA MET A 1 -17.68 -11.73 33.27
C MET A 1 -16.98 -11.34 31.98
N SER A 2 -15.87 -11.98 31.63
CA SER A 2 -15.19 -11.76 30.35
C SER A 2 -16.12 -12.21 29.21
N LYS A 3 -16.51 -11.27 28.35
CA LYS A 3 -17.40 -11.57 27.22
C LYS A 3 -16.57 -12.21 26.10
N PHE A 4 -16.97 -13.38 25.65
CA PHE A 4 -16.45 -13.98 24.41
C PHE A 4 -16.97 -13.18 23.22
N LEU A 5 -16.09 -12.83 22.29
CA LEU A 5 -16.40 -12.03 21.11
C LEU A 5 -16.88 -12.90 19.95
N THR A 6 -17.81 -12.40 19.17
CA THR A 6 -18.16 -12.98 17.86
C THR A 6 -17.08 -12.69 16.81
N GLY A 7 -17.09 -13.42 15.70
CA GLY A 7 -16.17 -13.15 14.59
C GLY A 7 -16.26 -11.71 14.08
N ALA A 8 -17.46 -11.17 13.99
CA ALA A 8 -17.70 -9.77 13.62
C ALA A 8 -17.09 -8.78 14.64
N GLU A 9 -17.28 -9.06 15.97
CA GLU A 9 -16.67 -8.24 17.03
C GLU A 9 -15.14 -8.34 17.03
N LEU A 10 -14.55 -9.50 16.71
CA LEU A 10 -13.10 -9.68 16.58
C LEU A 10 -12.54 -8.82 15.43
N ILE A 11 -13.20 -8.81 14.27
CA ILE A 11 -12.80 -7.95 13.12
C ILE A 11 -12.88 -6.48 13.53
N TYR A 12 -14.01 -6.05 14.10
CA TYR A 12 -14.19 -4.65 14.55
C TYR A 12 -13.10 -4.22 15.54
N CYS A 13 -12.83 -5.03 16.57
CA CYS A 13 -11.81 -4.75 17.58
C CYS A 13 -10.40 -4.72 16.96
N SER A 14 -10.12 -5.57 15.99
CA SER A 14 -8.85 -5.57 15.25
C SER A 14 -8.65 -4.28 14.45
N LEU A 15 -9.67 -3.83 13.71
CA LEU A 15 -9.65 -2.56 13.00
C LEU A 15 -9.40 -1.37 13.95
N ARG A 16 -10.01 -1.40 15.13
CA ARG A 16 -9.77 -0.38 16.17
C ARG A 16 -8.35 -0.40 16.70
N HIS A 17 -7.80 -1.58 16.95
CA HIS A 17 -6.42 -1.74 17.41
C HIS A 17 -5.46 -1.05 16.41
N TYR A 18 -5.69 -1.21 15.12
CA TYR A 18 -4.91 -0.58 14.05
C TYR A 18 -5.30 0.87 13.77
N LYS A 19 -6.08 1.51 14.65
CA LYS A 19 -6.46 2.94 14.59
C LYS A 19 -7.28 3.32 13.36
N VAL A 20 -7.96 2.36 12.73
CA VAL A 20 -8.92 2.64 11.67
C VAL A 20 -10.04 3.52 12.22
N ARG A 21 -10.33 4.62 11.51
CA ARG A 21 -11.35 5.60 11.93
C ARG A 21 -12.57 5.59 11.02
N HIS A 22 -12.38 5.24 9.77
CA HIS A 22 -13.42 5.21 8.75
C HIS A 22 -13.35 3.89 7.98
N VAL A 23 -14.52 3.35 7.70
CA VAL A 23 -14.70 2.18 6.85
C VAL A 23 -15.71 2.55 5.78
N PHE A 24 -15.43 2.21 4.55
CA PHE A 24 -16.25 2.54 3.39
C PHE A 24 -16.91 1.27 2.88
N GLY A 25 -18.21 1.32 2.59
CA GLY A 25 -18.84 0.07 2.20
C GLY A 25 -20.28 0.20 1.71
N TYR A 26 -20.82 -0.96 1.36
CA TYR A 26 -22.20 -1.13 1.00
C TYR A 26 -22.78 -2.37 1.70
N SER A 27 -24.03 -2.28 2.13
CA SER A 27 -24.70 -3.34 2.88
C SER A 27 -25.23 -4.44 1.97
N GLY A 28 -25.18 -5.69 2.45
CA GLY A 28 -25.83 -6.83 1.87
C GLY A 28 -26.00 -7.94 2.91
N GLY A 29 -26.75 -8.99 2.58
CA GLY A 29 -27.16 -10.02 3.54
C GLY A 29 -26.02 -10.76 4.23
N ALA A 30 -24.87 -10.93 3.54
CA ALA A 30 -23.73 -11.68 4.08
C ALA A 30 -22.90 -10.86 5.07
N ASN A 31 -22.84 -9.54 4.94
CA ASN A 31 -22.01 -8.69 5.81
C ASN A 31 -22.79 -7.99 6.95
N LEU A 32 -24.11 -8.23 7.08
CA LEU A 32 -24.92 -7.62 8.13
C LEU A 32 -24.37 -7.83 9.56
N PRO A 33 -23.92 -9.04 9.94
CA PRO A 33 -23.37 -9.24 11.29
C PRO A 33 -22.17 -8.34 11.57
N LEU A 34 -21.31 -8.08 10.56
CA LEU A 34 -20.19 -7.19 10.67
C LEU A 34 -20.63 -5.71 10.73
N LEU A 35 -21.58 -5.32 9.89
CA LEU A 35 -22.10 -3.96 9.87
C LEU A 35 -22.78 -3.56 11.18
N ASP A 36 -23.45 -4.49 11.85
CA ASP A 36 -24.09 -4.25 13.16
C ASP A 36 -23.07 -3.82 14.23
N THR A 37 -21.84 -4.29 14.14
CA THR A 37 -20.77 -3.90 15.09
C THR A 37 -20.39 -2.43 15.02
N PHE A 38 -20.68 -1.74 13.89
CA PHE A 38 -20.40 -0.31 13.73
C PHE A 38 -21.49 0.58 14.29
N HIS A 39 -22.62 0.02 14.73
CA HIS A 39 -23.71 0.83 15.28
C HIS A 39 -23.29 1.43 16.65
N PRO A 40 -23.56 2.73 16.90
CA PRO A 40 -23.09 3.41 18.10
C PRO A 40 -23.54 2.76 19.42
N SER A 41 -24.71 2.12 19.46
CA SER A 41 -25.21 1.44 20.67
C SER A 41 -24.35 0.24 21.10
N ASN A 42 -23.58 -0.35 20.18
CA ASN A 42 -22.75 -1.51 20.44
C ASN A 42 -21.32 -1.15 20.92
N ASN A 43 -21.00 0.15 21.00
CA ASN A 43 -19.66 0.67 21.21
C ASN A 43 -19.38 1.23 22.62
N ASN A 44 -19.92 0.68 23.69
CA ASN A 44 -19.67 0.99 25.09
C ASN A 44 -18.54 2.02 25.36
N ASN A 45 -18.83 3.34 25.24
CA ASN A 45 -17.91 4.47 25.52
C ASN A 45 -16.60 4.57 24.74
N LEU A 46 -16.40 3.79 23.68
CA LEU A 46 -15.23 3.86 22.83
C LEU A 46 -15.53 4.75 21.61
N LYS A 47 -14.56 5.54 21.15
CA LYS A 47 -14.73 6.28 19.88
C LYS A 47 -15.07 5.30 18.75
N PRO A 48 -16.29 5.36 18.17
CA PRO A 48 -16.72 4.40 17.16
C PRO A 48 -15.91 4.56 15.87
N ILE A 49 -15.72 3.46 15.14
CA ILE A 49 -15.30 3.55 13.73
C ILE A 49 -16.52 4.03 12.94
N LYS A 50 -16.34 5.04 12.11
CA LYS A 50 -17.43 5.57 11.27
C LYS A 50 -17.59 4.71 10.03
N PHE A 51 -18.76 4.09 9.85
CA PHE A 51 -19.14 3.47 8.58
C PHE A 51 -19.66 4.54 7.62
N VAL A 52 -19.05 4.62 6.43
CA VAL A 52 -19.42 5.55 5.35
C VAL A 52 -20.04 4.74 4.23
N LYS A 53 -21.35 4.85 4.07
CA LYS A 53 -22.09 4.20 2.99
C LYS A 53 -21.84 4.93 1.68
N SER A 54 -21.48 4.19 0.64
CA SER A 54 -21.35 4.68 -0.73
C SER A 54 -22.57 4.31 -1.59
N SER A 55 -22.62 4.76 -2.83
CA SER A 55 -23.70 4.43 -3.77
C SER A 55 -23.60 2.99 -4.29
N ASN A 56 -22.37 2.46 -4.38
CA ASN A 56 -22.07 1.05 -4.70
C ASN A 56 -20.69 0.66 -4.15
N GLU A 57 -20.32 -0.59 -4.28
CA GLU A 57 -19.07 -1.13 -3.71
C GLU A 57 -17.82 -0.60 -4.42
N GLN A 58 -17.87 -0.38 -5.73
CA GLN A 58 -16.74 0.22 -6.47
C GLN A 58 -16.44 1.63 -5.98
N CYS A 59 -17.49 2.45 -5.75
CA CYS A 59 -17.33 3.76 -5.15
C CYS A 59 -16.73 3.69 -3.74
N SER A 60 -17.13 2.68 -2.94
CA SER A 60 -16.55 2.44 -1.61
C SER A 60 -15.04 2.20 -1.71
N GLY A 61 -14.63 1.39 -2.68
CA GLY A 61 -13.22 1.07 -2.92
C GLY A 61 -12.40 2.30 -3.29
N HIS A 62 -12.85 3.08 -4.27
CA HIS A 62 -12.15 4.31 -4.66
C HIS A 62 -12.18 5.39 -3.57
N THR A 63 -13.24 5.44 -2.76
CA THR A 63 -13.29 6.34 -1.60
C THR A 63 -12.26 5.93 -0.55
N ALA A 64 -12.14 4.63 -0.24
CA ALA A 64 -11.12 4.11 0.66
C ALA A 64 -9.71 4.40 0.14
N GLU A 65 -9.49 4.24 -1.15
CA GLU A 65 -8.22 4.56 -1.83
C GLU A 65 -7.87 6.06 -1.70
N GLY A 66 -8.80 6.94 -2.02
CA GLY A 66 -8.61 8.39 -1.86
C GLY A 66 -8.36 8.79 -0.40
N TYR A 67 -9.07 8.18 0.53
CA TYR A 67 -8.90 8.42 1.96
C TYR A 67 -7.49 8.05 2.44
N THR A 68 -7.00 6.83 2.11
CA THR A 68 -5.66 6.43 2.54
C THR A 68 -4.56 7.25 1.86
N LYS A 69 -4.71 7.61 0.58
CA LYS A 69 -3.80 8.54 -0.11
C LYS A 69 -3.76 9.91 0.56
N SER A 70 -4.91 10.44 1.02
CA SER A 70 -4.97 11.71 1.74
C SER A 70 -4.26 11.67 3.10
N LEU A 71 -4.13 10.49 3.69
CA LEU A 71 -3.34 10.25 4.91
C LEU A 71 -1.86 9.96 4.62
N GLY A 72 -1.40 10.12 3.39
CA GLY A 72 -0.03 9.77 2.99
C GLY A 72 0.26 8.27 3.06
N ASN A 73 -0.74 7.41 2.91
CA ASN A 73 -0.61 5.95 3.02
C ASN A 73 -0.09 5.46 4.39
N THR A 74 -0.32 6.22 5.46
CA THR A 74 0.11 5.84 6.83
C THR A 74 -0.77 4.79 7.48
N LEU A 75 -1.99 4.61 6.97
CA LEU A 75 -2.97 3.61 7.39
C LEU A 75 -3.66 3.04 6.17
N PRO A 76 -4.02 1.74 6.17
CA PRO A 76 -4.78 1.18 5.06
C PRO A 76 -6.21 1.73 5.03
N GLY A 77 -6.73 1.98 3.83
CA GLY A 77 -8.16 2.20 3.63
C GLY A 77 -8.92 0.88 3.81
N VAL A 78 -10.08 0.92 4.46
CA VAL A 78 -10.86 -0.28 4.72
C VAL A 78 -12.17 -0.27 3.95
N ILE A 79 -12.43 -1.36 3.23
CA ILE A 79 -13.65 -1.58 2.44
C ILE A 79 -14.43 -2.73 3.07
N ILE A 80 -15.74 -2.58 3.21
CA ILE A 80 -16.64 -3.66 3.58
C ILE A 80 -17.68 -3.83 2.49
N SER A 81 -17.79 -5.05 1.95
CA SER A 81 -18.72 -5.40 0.89
C SER A 81 -19.46 -6.71 1.20
N THR A 82 -20.51 -6.99 0.44
CA THR A 82 -21.23 -8.27 0.53
C THR A 82 -20.61 -9.33 -0.39
N SER A 83 -21.20 -10.54 -0.41
CA SER A 83 -20.84 -11.63 -1.31
C SER A 83 -21.21 -11.34 -2.77
N GLY A 84 -20.81 -12.21 -3.68
CA GLY A 84 -21.20 -12.19 -5.10
C GLY A 84 -20.88 -10.87 -5.78
N PRO A 85 -21.91 -10.08 -6.17
CA PRO A 85 -21.72 -8.81 -6.86
C PRO A 85 -20.92 -7.81 -6.02
N GLY A 86 -20.95 -7.91 -4.68
CA GLY A 86 -20.14 -7.08 -3.82
C GLY A 86 -18.64 -7.33 -3.98
N VAL A 87 -18.23 -8.58 -4.18
CA VAL A 87 -16.83 -8.94 -4.47
C VAL A 87 -16.42 -8.47 -5.86
N THR A 88 -17.22 -8.76 -6.88
CA THR A 88 -16.88 -8.40 -8.26
C THR A 88 -16.80 -6.88 -8.47
N ASN A 89 -17.64 -6.11 -7.79
CA ASN A 89 -17.64 -4.65 -7.87
C ASN A 89 -16.39 -4.01 -7.23
N ILE A 90 -15.73 -4.64 -6.26
CA ILE A 90 -14.50 -4.09 -5.66
C ILE A 90 -13.23 -4.46 -6.42
N LEU A 91 -13.28 -5.27 -7.48
CA LEU A 91 -12.09 -5.67 -8.23
C LEU A 91 -11.36 -4.48 -8.85
N THR A 92 -12.08 -3.55 -9.47
CA THR A 92 -11.49 -2.36 -10.09
C THR A 92 -10.66 -1.55 -9.11
N PRO A 93 -11.19 -1.11 -7.95
CA PRO A 93 -10.38 -0.38 -6.97
C PRO A 93 -9.25 -1.23 -6.35
N LEU A 94 -9.42 -2.55 -6.18
CA LEU A 94 -8.32 -3.41 -5.73
C LEU A 94 -7.19 -3.47 -6.75
N GLN A 95 -7.52 -3.68 -8.04
CA GLN A 95 -6.50 -3.68 -9.10
C GLN A 95 -5.79 -2.34 -9.22
N ASN A 96 -6.54 -1.23 -9.10
CA ASN A 96 -5.97 0.11 -9.13
C ASN A 96 -5.01 0.33 -7.95
N ALA A 97 -5.44 -0.03 -6.74
CA ALA A 97 -4.62 0.06 -5.54
C ALA A 97 -3.34 -0.81 -5.61
N LEU A 98 -3.43 -2.00 -6.21
CA LEU A 98 -2.27 -2.86 -6.45
C LEU A 98 -1.26 -2.20 -7.40
N ASN A 99 -1.76 -1.61 -8.48
CA ASN A 99 -0.92 -0.91 -9.45
C ASN A 99 -0.25 0.34 -8.87
N ASP A 100 -0.97 1.07 -8.01
CA ASP A 100 -0.49 2.30 -7.39
C ASP A 100 0.35 2.07 -6.12
N GLY A 101 0.35 0.84 -5.57
CA GLY A 101 0.97 0.58 -4.26
C GLY A 101 0.20 1.26 -3.11
N THR A 102 -1.13 1.31 -3.19
CA THR A 102 -2.00 1.92 -2.20
C THR A 102 -2.48 0.86 -1.20
N PRO A 103 -2.25 1.02 0.11
CA PRO A 103 -2.66 0.01 1.09
C PRO A 103 -4.18 0.01 1.30
N LEU A 104 -4.81 -1.13 1.05
CA LEU A 104 -6.23 -1.35 1.31
C LEU A 104 -6.44 -2.69 2.03
N ILE A 105 -7.48 -2.76 2.87
CA ILE A 105 -8.01 -3.99 3.44
C ILE A 105 -9.48 -4.09 2.99
N ALA A 106 -9.76 -5.04 2.12
CA ALA A 106 -11.13 -5.37 1.73
C ALA A 106 -11.64 -6.55 2.56
N ILE A 107 -12.78 -6.40 3.19
CA ILE A 107 -13.46 -7.44 3.93
C ILE A 107 -14.80 -7.67 3.26
N THR A 108 -14.99 -8.86 2.67
CA THR A 108 -16.24 -9.23 2.03
C THR A 108 -17.00 -10.21 2.89
N GLY A 109 -18.32 -10.10 2.91
CA GLY A 109 -19.15 -11.18 3.40
C GLY A 109 -19.19 -12.32 2.40
N GLN A 110 -19.33 -13.54 2.87
CA GLN A 110 -19.53 -14.74 2.07
C GLN A 110 -20.80 -15.48 2.54
N VAL A 111 -21.35 -16.33 1.72
CA VAL A 111 -22.38 -17.29 2.15
C VAL A 111 -21.87 -18.15 3.31
N ALA A 112 -22.74 -18.84 4.04
CA ALA A 112 -22.29 -19.72 5.11
C ALA A 112 -21.33 -20.80 4.56
N THR A 113 -20.44 -21.29 5.42
CA THR A 113 -19.36 -22.21 5.01
C THR A 113 -19.88 -23.49 4.33
N ASP A 114 -21.01 -24.01 4.77
CA ASP A 114 -21.68 -25.19 4.21
C ASP A 114 -22.34 -24.94 2.85
N ALA A 115 -22.60 -23.68 2.51
CA ALA A 115 -23.18 -23.26 1.23
C ALA A 115 -22.12 -22.93 0.16
N ILE A 116 -20.86 -22.84 0.51
CA ILE A 116 -19.77 -22.58 -0.45
C ILE A 116 -19.62 -23.78 -1.40
N GLY A 117 -19.64 -23.53 -2.71
CA GLY A 117 -19.53 -24.55 -3.76
C GLY A 117 -20.86 -25.20 -4.14
N THR A 118 -21.99 -24.63 -3.71
CA THR A 118 -23.33 -25.19 -3.98
C THR A 118 -24.17 -24.34 -4.93
N ASP A 119 -23.59 -23.32 -5.61
CA ASP A 119 -24.34 -22.32 -6.38
C ASP A 119 -25.36 -21.54 -5.55
N ALA A 120 -25.08 -21.30 -4.29
CA ALA A 120 -25.96 -20.56 -3.41
C ALA A 120 -26.14 -19.11 -3.91
N PHE A 121 -27.29 -18.51 -3.55
CA PHE A 121 -27.58 -17.14 -3.96
C PHE A 121 -26.48 -16.15 -3.59
N GLN A 122 -25.94 -15.47 -4.58
CA GLN A 122 -24.81 -14.53 -4.46
C GLN A 122 -23.51 -15.17 -3.90
N GLU A 123 -23.32 -16.47 -4.06
CA GLU A 123 -22.01 -17.08 -3.90
C GLU A 123 -21.06 -16.64 -5.02
N CYS A 124 -19.80 -16.51 -4.73
CA CYS A 124 -18.74 -16.44 -5.74
C CYS A 124 -17.41 -16.93 -5.15
N PRO A 125 -16.48 -17.45 -5.97
CA PRO A 125 -15.15 -17.86 -5.52
C PRO A 125 -14.27 -16.63 -5.26
N ALA A 126 -14.61 -15.90 -4.20
CA ALA A 126 -14.10 -14.56 -3.91
C ALA A 126 -12.57 -14.48 -3.85
N THR A 127 -11.93 -15.46 -3.19
CA THR A 127 -10.46 -15.52 -3.08
C THR A 127 -9.79 -15.83 -4.41
N ASP A 128 -10.40 -16.64 -5.28
CA ASP A 128 -9.86 -16.91 -6.62
C ASP A 128 -9.97 -15.69 -7.53
N ILE A 129 -11.13 -15.03 -7.51
CA ILE A 129 -11.38 -13.81 -8.29
C ILE A 129 -10.39 -12.68 -7.89
N THR A 130 -10.13 -12.49 -6.61
CA THR A 130 -9.28 -11.40 -6.11
C THR A 130 -7.79 -11.72 -6.10
N ARG A 131 -7.39 -12.97 -6.34
CA ARG A 131 -6.01 -13.47 -6.22
C ARG A 131 -4.99 -12.60 -6.93
N HIS A 132 -5.29 -12.18 -8.16
CA HIS A 132 -4.37 -11.40 -9.00
C HIS A 132 -4.49 -9.88 -8.80
N SER A 133 -5.53 -9.43 -8.08
CA SER A 133 -5.78 -8.02 -7.79
C SER A 133 -5.39 -7.63 -6.36
N CYS A 134 -4.83 -8.56 -5.58
CA CYS A 134 -4.40 -8.36 -4.21
C CYS A 134 -2.99 -8.89 -3.98
N LYS A 135 -2.29 -8.33 -2.99
CA LYS A 135 -1.02 -8.89 -2.49
C LYS A 135 -1.21 -10.20 -1.74
N TRP A 136 -2.37 -10.34 -1.13
CA TRP A 136 -2.74 -11.49 -0.34
C TRP A 136 -4.26 -11.52 -0.16
N ASN A 137 -4.82 -12.72 -0.10
CA ASN A 137 -6.21 -12.92 0.25
C ASN A 137 -6.39 -14.16 1.12
N HIS A 138 -7.48 -14.22 1.87
CA HIS A 138 -7.79 -15.30 2.79
C HIS A 138 -9.30 -15.49 2.96
N LEU A 139 -9.76 -16.75 2.92
CA LEU A 139 -11.11 -17.13 3.31
C LEU A 139 -11.10 -17.57 4.78
N LEU A 140 -11.87 -16.91 5.63
CA LEU A 140 -12.00 -17.28 7.03
C LEU A 140 -12.75 -18.62 7.18
N ASN A 141 -12.16 -19.54 7.92
CA ASN A 141 -12.71 -20.86 8.18
C ASN A 141 -12.74 -21.24 9.68
N ASP A 142 -12.19 -20.40 10.54
CA ASP A 142 -12.18 -20.57 11.99
C ASP A 142 -12.25 -19.20 12.67
N VAL A 143 -13.25 -19.01 13.52
CA VAL A 143 -13.47 -17.76 14.26
C VAL A 143 -12.28 -17.40 15.15
N ASN A 144 -11.56 -18.37 15.69
CA ASN A 144 -10.42 -18.13 16.59
C ASN A 144 -9.16 -17.68 15.84
N SER A 145 -9.08 -17.92 14.52
CA SER A 145 -7.97 -17.48 13.70
C SER A 145 -8.09 -16.00 13.28
N ILE A 146 -9.26 -15.38 13.41
CA ILE A 146 -9.54 -14.02 12.93
C ILE A 146 -8.51 -12.98 13.38
N PRO A 147 -8.09 -12.88 14.66
CA PRO A 147 -7.11 -11.88 15.08
C PRO A 147 -5.76 -12.03 14.38
N GLU A 148 -5.31 -13.26 14.15
CA GLU A 148 -4.07 -13.54 13.44
C GLU A 148 -4.17 -13.17 11.96
N ILE A 149 -5.29 -13.51 11.31
CA ILE A 149 -5.56 -13.18 9.92
C ILE A 149 -5.67 -11.66 9.73
N MET A 150 -6.39 -10.96 10.61
CA MET A 150 -6.47 -9.50 10.59
C MET A 150 -5.11 -8.84 10.78
N ARG A 151 -4.28 -9.37 11.67
CA ARG A 151 -2.91 -8.92 11.86
C ARG A 151 -2.07 -9.14 10.61
N GLU A 152 -2.11 -10.33 10.04
CA GLU A 152 -1.38 -10.66 8.81
C GLU A 152 -1.80 -9.76 7.66
N GLY A 153 -3.11 -9.61 7.42
CA GLY A 153 -3.66 -8.74 6.40
C GLY A 153 -3.19 -7.29 6.56
N TYR A 154 -3.23 -6.75 7.79
CA TYR A 154 -2.74 -5.40 8.07
C TYR A 154 -1.26 -5.24 7.68
N TYR A 155 -0.41 -6.12 8.16
CA TYR A 155 1.02 -6.03 7.87
C TYR A 155 1.33 -6.24 6.39
N LYS A 156 0.69 -7.20 5.72
CA LYS A 156 0.88 -7.43 4.27
C LYS A 156 0.43 -6.24 3.43
N SER A 157 -0.62 -5.53 3.85
CA SER A 157 -1.06 -4.32 3.13
C SER A 157 -0.05 -3.19 3.23
N MET A 158 0.67 -3.09 4.35
CA MET A 158 1.59 -1.99 4.66
C MET A 158 3.07 -2.30 4.41
N ASP A 159 3.42 -3.58 4.17
CA ASP A 159 4.81 -4.01 4.06
C ASP A 159 5.38 -3.83 2.66
N SER A 160 6.67 -3.46 2.57
CA SER A 160 7.41 -3.26 1.30
C SER A 160 6.68 -2.30 0.36
N ARG A 161 6.45 -2.71 -0.88
CA ARG A 161 5.48 -2.03 -1.73
C ARG A 161 4.09 -2.28 -1.17
N MET A 162 3.46 -1.24 -0.64
CA MET A 162 2.11 -1.30 -0.10
C MET A 162 1.10 -1.77 -1.16
N GLY A 163 -0.07 -2.22 -0.74
CA GLY A 163 -1.10 -2.66 -1.68
C GLY A 163 -2.30 -3.31 -1.00
N PRO A 164 -3.31 -3.71 -1.77
CA PRO A 164 -4.53 -4.26 -1.25
C PRO A 164 -4.37 -5.69 -0.75
N VAL A 165 -5.13 -6.02 0.28
CA VAL A 165 -5.38 -7.38 0.76
C VAL A 165 -6.88 -7.63 0.84
N HIS A 166 -7.30 -8.89 0.75
CA HIS A 166 -8.69 -9.27 0.78
C HIS A 166 -8.92 -10.38 1.82
N ILE A 167 -9.95 -10.21 2.65
CA ILE A 167 -10.42 -11.19 3.64
C ILE A 167 -11.88 -11.48 3.34
N ASP A 168 -12.17 -12.73 2.99
CA ASP A 168 -13.50 -13.21 2.73
C ASP A 168 -14.08 -13.87 3.98
N ALA A 169 -15.23 -13.40 4.45
CA ALA A 169 -15.76 -13.71 5.77
C ALA A 169 -17.14 -14.36 5.67
N PRO A 170 -17.24 -15.70 5.79
CA PRO A 170 -18.51 -16.41 5.81
C PRO A 170 -19.41 -15.93 6.95
N LYS A 171 -20.73 -15.86 6.66
CA LYS A 171 -21.71 -15.30 7.57
C LYS A 171 -21.80 -16.05 8.90
N ASP A 172 -21.69 -17.36 8.88
CA ASP A 172 -21.67 -18.22 10.06
C ASP A 172 -20.46 -17.94 10.92
N ILE A 173 -19.26 -17.81 10.35
CA ILE A 173 -18.01 -17.44 11.06
C ILE A 173 -18.13 -16.05 11.68
N LEU A 174 -18.77 -15.08 10.99
CA LEU A 174 -19.01 -13.75 11.55
C LEU A 174 -19.91 -13.79 12.80
N MET A 175 -20.87 -14.72 12.83
CA MET A 175 -21.85 -14.88 13.93
C MET A 175 -21.34 -15.79 15.06
N GLU A 176 -20.41 -16.68 14.78
CA GLU A 176 -19.84 -17.63 15.72
C GLU A 176 -19.11 -16.92 16.87
N LYS A 177 -19.25 -17.46 18.09
CA LYS A 177 -18.53 -16.98 19.28
C LYS A 177 -17.17 -17.65 19.38
N SER A 178 -16.14 -16.85 19.46
CA SER A 178 -14.77 -17.31 19.67
C SER A 178 -14.52 -17.72 21.12
N HIS A 179 -13.42 -18.40 21.35
CA HIS A 179 -12.87 -18.63 22.69
C HIS A 179 -11.93 -17.52 23.17
N ILE A 180 -11.74 -16.48 22.34
CA ILE A 180 -10.83 -15.37 22.62
C ILE A 180 -11.52 -14.34 23.50
N LYS A 181 -10.90 -14.01 24.62
CA LYS A 181 -11.34 -12.93 25.49
C LYS A 181 -10.84 -11.59 24.96
N PHE A 182 -11.62 -10.55 25.23
CA PHE A 182 -11.25 -9.19 24.84
C PHE A 182 -9.84 -8.77 25.34
N GLU A 183 -9.46 -9.23 26.53
CA GLU A 183 -8.16 -8.93 27.14
C GLU A 183 -6.99 -9.57 26.39
N ASP A 184 -7.18 -10.78 25.86
CA ASP A 184 -6.16 -11.54 25.14
C ASP A 184 -5.96 -11.02 23.69
N LEU A 185 -7.02 -10.45 23.11
CA LEU A 185 -7.03 -9.96 21.73
C LEU A 185 -5.90 -8.96 21.46
N TYR A 186 -5.69 -8.02 22.37
CA TYR A 186 -4.64 -6.99 22.19
C TYR A 186 -3.22 -7.59 22.17
N SER A 187 -2.99 -8.64 22.96
CA SER A 187 -1.70 -9.33 22.96
C SER A 187 -1.43 -10.04 21.63
N ILE A 188 -2.47 -10.65 21.03
CA ILE A 188 -2.38 -11.33 19.73
C ILE A 188 -2.10 -10.31 18.62
N LEU A 189 -2.86 -9.21 18.58
CA LEU A 189 -2.74 -8.18 17.55
C LEU A 189 -1.42 -7.40 17.63
N SER A 190 -0.89 -7.19 18.83
CA SER A 190 0.38 -6.47 19.06
C SER A 190 1.61 -7.35 18.85
N SER A 191 1.43 -8.67 18.85
CA SER A 191 2.51 -9.63 18.67
C SER A 191 2.94 -9.62 17.21
N PRO A 192 4.18 -9.27 16.87
CA PRO A 192 4.64 -9.41 15.48
C PRO A 192 4.58 -10.88 15.09
N GLY A 193 3.88 -11.21 14.01
CA GLY A 193 3.75 -12.58 13.50
C GLY A 193 5.11 -13.23 13.29
N LYS A 194 5.18 -14.56 13.29
CA LYS A 194 6.44 -15.30 13.15
C LYS A 194 7.22 -14.84 11.89
N GLU A 195 6.55 -14.70 10.77
CA GLU A 195 7.18 -14.25 9.50
C GLU A 195 7.65 -12.79 9.57
N PHE A 196 6.88 -11.91 10.21
CA PHE A 196 7.25 -10.51 10.39
C PHE A 196 8.39 -10.35 11.41
N ARG A 197 8.44 -11.20 12.47
CA ARG A 197 9.59 -11.24 13.39
C ARG A 197 10.85 -11.70 12.69
N ILE A 198 10.78 -12.73 11.87
CA ILE A 198 11.91 -13.25 11.10
C ILE A 198 12.36 -12.16 10.11
N ARG A 199 11.44 -11.60 9.33
CA ARG A 199 11.76 -10.59 8.31
C ARG A 199 12.28 -9.28 8.93
N ASN A 200 11.65 -8.74 9.97
CA ASN A 200 12.17 -7.56 10.67
C ASN A 200 13.44 -7.84 11.46
N PHE A 201 13.61 -9.05 12.00
CA PHE A 201 14.87 -9.48 12.58
C PHE A 201 15.95 -9.54 11.49
N TYR A 202 15.65 -10.17 10.34
CA TYR A 202 16.57 -10.18 9.19
C TYR A 202 16.78 -8.78 8.62
N ILE A 203 15.74 -7.97 8.45
CA ILE A 203 15.85 -6.59 7.98
C ILE A 203 16.62 -5.74 9.01
N ARG A 204 16.26 -5.74 10.29
CA ARG A 204 17.02 -5.00 11.32
C ARG A 204 18.44 -5.52 11.49
N THR A 205 18.64 -6.83 11.50
CA THR A 205 19.97 -7.45 11.60
C THR A 205 20.76 -7.24 10.32
N TYR A 206 20.12 -7.40 9.16
CA TYR A 206 20.70 -7.13 7.85
C TYR A 206 21.04 -5.63 7.69
N TYR A 207 20.12 -4.71 8.04
CA TYR A 207 20.39 -3.28 7.97
C TYR A 207 21.29 -2.78 9.09
N LYS A 208 21.23 -3.32 10.31
CA LYS A 208 22.17 -3.00 11.38
C LYS A 208 23.58 -3.51 11.05
N ASN A 209 23.69 -4.73 10.54
CA ASN A 209 24.97 -5.29 10.11
C ASN A 209 25.46 -4.71 8.77
N LYS A 210 24.57 -4.18 7.90
CA LYS A 210 24.93 -3.53 6.64
C LYS A 210 25.14 -2.01 6.76
N LEU A 211 24.60 -1.34 7.78
CA LEU A 211 24.97 0.05 8.09
C LEU A 211 26.44 0.17 8.54
N ASP A 212 26.96 -0.91 9.09
CA ASP A 212 28.39 -1.04 9.41
C ASP A 212 29.22 -1.63 8.25
N ASN A 213 28.61 -1.94 7.08
CA ASN A 213 29.29 -2.64 5.99
C ASN A 213 29.81 -1.69 4.91
N VAL A 214 31.05 -1.89 4.56
CA VAL A 214 31.85 -1.20 3.53
C VAL A 214 31.13 -1.04 2.18
N GLU A 215 30.25 -2.00 1.79
CA GLU A 215 29.52 -1.93 0.52
C GLU A 215 28.48 -0.80 0.43
N LYS A 216 27.75 -0.48 1.50
CA LYS A 216 26.81 0.65 1.48
C LYS A 216 27.54 1.97 1.41
N ASN A 217 28.61 2.08 2.17
CA ASN A 217 29.49 3.26 2.09
C ASN A 217 30.08 3.38 0.68
N LEU A 218 30.43 2.26 0.05
CA LEU A 218 30.94 2.23 -1.32
C LEU A 218 29.90 2.67 -2.35
N ASN A 219 28.64 2.22 -2.24
CA ASN A 219 27.56 2.64 -3.17
C ASN A 219 27.17 4.11 -2.99
N ILE A 220 27.12 4.60 -1.75
CA ILE A 220 26.90 6.03 -1.48
C ILE A 220 28.09 6.85 -1.98
N TYR A 221 29.32 6.39 -1.77
CA TYR A 221 30.53 7.02 -2.28
C TYR A 221 30.54 7.08 -3.81
N ARG A 222 30.20 5.96 -4.48
CA ARG A 222 30.07 5.91 -5.96
C ARG A 222 29.02 6.90 -6.47
N LEU A 223 27.82 6.92 -5.85
CA LEU A 223 26.76 7.86 -6.21
C LEU A 223 27.20 9.31 -6.01
N SER A 224 27.85 9.63 -4.90
CA SER A 224 28.36 10.99 -4.66
C SER A 224 29.40 11.40 -5.71
N HIS A 225 30.26 10.48 -6.12
CA HIS A 225 31.25 10.70 -7.18
C HIS A 225 30.57 10.91 -8.54
N MET A 226 29.56 10.09 -8.87
CA MET A 226 28.77 10.27 -10.08
C MET A 226 28.07 11.63 -10.14
N ILE A 227 27.53 12.11 -9.01
CA ILE A 227 26.91 13.44 -8.91
C ILE A 227 27.94 14.56 -9.18
N LEU A 228 29.14 14.43 -8.60
CA LEU A 228 30.18 15.46 -8.76
C LEU A 228 30.79 15.51 -10.16
N GLU A 229 30.80 14.39 -10.89
CA GLU A 229 31.36 14.29 -12.23
C GLU A 229 30.32 14.47 -13.35
N SER A 230 29.03 14.45 -13.02
CA SER A 230 27.93 14.63 -13.96
C SER A 230 27.77 16.11 -14.34
N GLU A 231 27.58 16.37 -15.62
CA GLU A 231 27.30 17.72 -16.14
C GLU A 231 25.80 18.06 -16.12
N ARG A 232 24.95 17.04 -16.22
CA ARG A 232 23.48 17.19 -16.32
C ARG A 232 22.74 16.17 -15.48
N PRO A 233 22.96 16.16 -14.17
CA PRO A 233 22.25 15.25 -13.26
C PRO A 233 20.77 15.64 -13.14
N VAL A 234 19.88 14.65 -13.04
CA VAL A 234 18.44 14.84 -12.80
C VAL A 234 17.96 13.90 -11.73
N LEU A 235 17.20 14.41 -10.75
CA LEU A 235 16.46 13.61 -9.79
C LEU A 235 15.09 13.24 -10.38
N LYS A 236 14.81 11.95 -10.54
CA LYS A 236 13.49 11.41 -10.87
C LYS A 236 12.84 10.87 -9.62
N ILE A 237 11.82 11.54 -9.10
CA ILE A 237 11.25 11.28 -7.77
C ILE A 237 9.84 10.68 -7.89
N GLY A 238 9.61 9.60 -7.16
CA GLY A 238 8.30 8.94 -7.09
C GLY A 238 7.65 8.99 -5.71
N GLN A 239 6.53 8.26 -5.58
CA GLN A 239 5.73 8.17 -4.37
C GLN A 239 6.52 7.73 -3.13
N GLY A 240 7.55 6.89 -3.30
CA GLY A 240 8.39 6.42 -2.20
C GLY A 240 9.11 7.53 -1.44
N CYS A 241 9.18 8.74 -2.02
CA CYS A 241 9.80 9.91 -1.40
C CYS A 241 8.81 10.82 -0.65
N ASN A 242 7.51 10.54 -0.64
CA ASN A 242 6.52 11.45 -0.04
C ASN A 242 6.82 11.78 1.43
N HIS A 243 7.32 10.83 2.19
CA HIS A 243 7.70 11.04 3.60
C HIS A 243 9.13 11.59 3.77
N SER A 244 9.93 11.60 2.70
CA SER A 244 11.31 12.07 2.68
C SER A 244 11.50 13.36 1.87
N TYR A 245 10.42 14.09 1.58
CA TYR A 245 10.44 15.27 0.71
C TYR A 245 11.45 16.34 1.15
N LYS A 246 11.64 16.52 2.46
CA LYS A 246 12.62 17.49 3.00
C LYS A 246 14.06 17.15 2.55
N LEU A 247 14.42 15.87 2.62
CA LEU A 247 15.75 15.41 2.20
C LEU A 247 15.95 15.54 0.68
N VAL A 248 14.89 15.28 -0.11
CA VAL A 248 14.94 15.46 -1.57
C VAL A 248 15.17 16.92 -1.93
N ARG A 249 14.43 17.84 -1.27
CA ARG A 249 14.60 19.30 -1.48
C ARG A 249 15.97 19.78 -1.07
N GLU A 250 16.46 19.32 0.09
CA GLU A 250 17.81 19.65 0.56
C GLU A 250 18.89 19.19 -0.44
N LEU A 251 18.81 17.94 -0.92
CA LEU A 251 19.71 17.39 -1.91
C LEU A 251 19.69 18.21 -3.21
N SER A 252 18.48 18.49 -3.75
CA SER A 252 18.29 19.25 -4.95
C SER A 252 18.87 20.66 -4.86
N VAL A 253 18.52 21.41 -3.81
CA VAL A 253 18.95 22.80 -3.64
C VAL A 253 20.46 22.88 -3.36
N LYS A 254 20.99 22.03 -2.50
CA LYS A 254 22.41 22.03 -2.12
C LYS A 254 23.34 21.76 -3.29
N TYR A 255 22.94 20.90 -4.21
CA TYR A 255 23.76 20.52 -5.36
C TYR A 255 23.23 21.06 -6.69
N SER A 256 22.20 21.93 -6.65
CA SER A 256 21.55 22.52 -7.82
C SER A 256 21.07 21.48 -8.84
N ILE A 257 20.57 20.34 -8.37
CA ILE A 257 20.10 19.25 -9.23
C ILE A 257 18.60 19.43 -9.53
N PRO A 258 18.19 19.54 -10.80
CA PRO A 258 16.79 19.63 -11.18
C PRO A 258 16.01 18.36 -10.79
N VAL A 259 14.74 18.57 -10.41
CA VAL A 259 13.84 17.50 -9.96
C VAL A 259 12.67 17.35 -10.92
N THR A 260 12.44 16.13 -11.36
CA THR A 260 11.17 15.73 -12.00
C THR A 260 10.46 14.68 -11.16
N THR A 261 9.13 14.67 -11.20
CA THR A 261 8.31 13.77 -10.37
C THR A 261 7.44 12.88 -11.24
N THR A 262 7.09 11.71 -10.70
CA THR A 262 5.94 10.95 -11.20
C THR A 262 4.65 11.58 -10.68
N ILE A 263 3.49 11.18 -11.23
CA ILE A 263 2.17 11.70 -10.80
C ILE A 263 1.95 11.54 -9.28
N HIS A 264 2.37 10.42 -8.69
CA HIS A 264 2.26 10.17 -7.25
C HIS A 264 3.40 10.79 -6.42
N GLY A 265 4.42 11.34 -7.07
CA GLY A 265 5.50 12.11 -6.45
C GLY A 265 5.25 13.62 -6.45
N LEU A 266 4.14 14.09 -7.04
CA LEU A 266 3.77 15.51 -7.04
C LEU A 266 3.70 16.04 -5.61
N GLY A 267 4.24 17.25 -5.39
CA GLY A 267 4.34 17.89 -4.08
C GLY A 267 5.61 17.55 -3.29
N VAL A 268 6.39 16.53 -3.66
CA VAL A 268 7.72 16.29 -3.07
C VAL A 268 8.64 17.48 -3.30
N MET A 269 8.68 18.01 -4.51
CA MET A 269 9.32 19.29 -4.83
C MET A 269 8.26 20.39 -4.93
N ASP A 270 8.59 21.61 -4.51
CA ASP A 270 7.76 22.78 -4.76
C ASP A 270 7.77 23.08 -6.27
N GLU A 271 6.60 23.01 -6.91
CA GLU A 271 6.49 23.18 -8.36
C GLU A 271 6.75 24.62 -8.84
N THR A 272 6.80 25.58 -7.92
CA THR A 272 7.17 26.98 -8.22
C THR A 272 8.67 27.25 -8.11
N HIS A 273 9.43 26.27 -7.59
CA HIS A 273 10.87 26.38 -7.44
C HIS A 273 11.59 26.22 -8.79
N ASP A 274 12.64 27.01 -9.05
CA ASP A 274 13.39 27.03 -10.31
C ASP A 274 13.98 25.66 -10.71
N LEU A 275 14.31 24.81 -9.74
CA LEU A 275 14.79 23.46 -9.97
C LEU A 275 13.68 22.44 -10.21
N SER A 276 12.40 22.83 -10.17
CA SER A 276 11.28 21.95 -10.46
C SER A 276 11.02 21.87 -11.95
N LEU A 277 11.24 20.70 -12.52
CA LEU A 277 10.88 20.38 -13.91
C LEU A 277 9.43 19.89 -14.04
N LYS A 278 8.72 19.76 -12.91
CA LYS A 278 7.36 19.23 -12.81
C LYS A 278 7.29 17.73 -13.16
N MET A 279 6.11 17.26 -13.58
CA MET A 279 5.88 15.84 -13.85
C MET A 279 6.54 15.38 -15.14
N VAL A 280 7.14 14.18 -15.13
CA VAL A 280 7.69 13.49 -16.30
C VAL A 280 6.68 12.50 -16.90
N GLY A 281 6.86 12.14 -18.14
CA GLY A 281 6.13 11.09 -18.85
C GLY A 281 5.18 11.61 -19.91
N MET A 282 4.29 10.75 -20.41
CA MET A 282 3.40 11.02 -21.53
C MET A 282 2.54 12.29 -21.35
N HIS A 283 2.10 12.56 -20.13
CA HIS A 283 1.32 13.75 -19.78
C HIS A 283 2.14 14.77 -18.96
N GLY A 284 3.46 14.62 -18.96
CA GLY A 284 4.37 15.47 -18.22
C GLY A 284 4.74 16.75 -18.96
N SER A 285 5.53 17.61 -18.31
CA SER A 285 6.04 18.83 -18.91
C SER A 285 7.07 18.53 -19.99
N ALA A 286 7.16 19.39 -20.99
CA ALA A 286 8.20 19.30 -22.02
C ALA A 286 9.61 19.41 -21.39
N ALA A 287 9.77 20.30 -20.41
CA ALA A 287 11.04 20.49 -19.69
C ALA A 287 11.51 19.20 -19.00
N ALA A 288 10.61 18.50 -18.25
CA ALA A 288 10.94 17.24 -17.60
C ALA A 288 11.35 16.16 -18.60
N ASN A 289 10.60 16.02 -19.69
CA ASN A 289 10.87 15.01 -20.71
C ASN A 289 12.18 15.29 -21.46
N ILE A 290 12.46 16.54 -21.81
CA ILE A 290 13.73 16.93 -22.43
C ILE A 290 14.89 16.71 -21.46
N ALA A 291 14.75 17.11 -20.19
CA ALA A 291 15.80 16.94 -19.19
C ALA A 291 16.17 15.46 -19.00
N ILE A 292 15.20 14.54 -18.96
CA ILE A 292 15.47 13.10 -18.91
C ILE A 292 16.25 12.60 -20.13
N GLN A 293 15.93 13.11 -21.33
CA GLN A 293 16.62 12.73 -22.57
C GLN A 293 18.06 13.26 -22.63
N GLU A 294 18.27 14.45 -22.08
CA GLU A 294 19.55 15.15 -22.11
C GLU A 294 20.45 14.87 -20.90
N ALA A 295 19.89 14.25 -19.84
CA ALA A 295 20.64 13.92 -18.62
C ALA A 295 21.75 12.89 -18.92
N ASP A 296 22.93 13.10 -18.36
CA ASP A 296 24.02 12.11 -18.29
C ASP A 296 23.93 11.24 -17.02
N LEU A 297 23.23 11.73 -15.99
CA LEU A 297 22.94 10.98 -14.76
C LEU A 297 21.48 11.16 -14.35
N ILE A 298 20.76 10.04 -14.22
CA ILE A 298 19.41 10.02 -13.65
C ILE A 298 19.45 9.30 -12.32
N ILE A 299 19.04 9.96 -11.25
CA ILE A 299 18.92 9.39 -9.93
C ILE A 299 17.42 9.20 -9.65
N ALA A 300 16.95 7.98 -9.83
CA ALA A 300 15.55 7.60 -9.66
C ALA A 300 15.34 7.09 -8.23
N ILE A 301 14.55 7.82 -7.42
CA ILE A 301 14.33 7.49 -6.00
C ILE A 301 12.84 7.26 -5.74
N GLY A 302 12.50 6.09 -5.19
CA GLY A 302 11.13 5.74 -4.84
C GLY A 302 10.15 5.79 -6.02
N THR A 303 10.62 5.47 -7.22
CA THR A 303 9.86 5.53 -8.48
C THR A 303 10.02 4.26 -9.28
N ARG A 304 8.99 3.88 -10.01
CA ARG A 304 9.04 2.80 -11.01
C ARG A 304 9.41 3.37 -12.39
N PHE A 305 9.87 2.45 -13.24
CA PHE A 305 10.08 2.72 -14.66
C PHE A 305 8.92 2.09 -15.47
N ASP A 306 7.72 2.67 -15.34
CA ASP A 306 6.53 2.22 -16.08
C ASP A 306 6.47 2.85 -17.49
N ASP A 307 5.63 2.28 -18.35
CA ASP A 307 5.46 2.71 -19.75
C ASP A 307 5.01 4.17 -19.90
N ARG A 308 4.26 4.70 -18.93
CA ARG A 308 3.78 6.08 -18.94
C ARG A 308 4.88 7.09 -18.65
N THR A 309 5.90 6.68 -17.91
CA THR A 309 7.03 7.55 -17.54
C THR A 309 8.25 7.37 -18.43
N ILE A 310 8.44 6.20 -19.05
CA ILE A 310 9.59 5.92 -19.93
C ILE A 310 9.24 5.96 -21.41
N GLY A 311 7.99 5.68 -21.78
CA GLY A 311 7.59 5.56 -23.17
C GLY A 311 8.30 4.40 -23.89
N ASN A 312 9.00 4.67 -24.97
CA ASN A 312 9.79 3.66 -25.67
C ASN A 312 11.11 3.39 -24.94
N LEU A 313 11.29 2.15 -24.44
CA LEU A 313 12.46 1.76 -23.68
C LEU A 313 13.80 1.95 -24.42
N GLU A 314 13.82 1.65 -25.72
CA GLU A 314 15.04 1.76 -26.53
C GLU A 314 15.48 3.23 -26.74
N LYS A 315 14.55 4.17 -26.59
CA LYS A 315 14.78 5.60 -26.77
C LYS A 315 14.83 6.38 -25.45
N TYR A 316 14.68 5.71 -24.33
CA TYR A 316 14.65 6.36 -23.02
C TYR A 316 16.06 6.73 -22.56
N ALA A 317 16.26 8.00 -22.20
CA ALA A 317 17.48 8.52 -21.57
C ALA A 317 18.80 8.08 -22.27
N PRO A 318 18.94 8.28 -23.58
CA PRO A 318 20.05 7.72 -24.36
C PRO A 318 21.41 8.24 -23.87
N ARG A 319 21.50 9.48 -23.40
CA ARG A 319 22.74 10.05 -22.89
C ARG A 319 23.16 9.44 -21.56
N ALA A 320 22.20 9.22 -20.64
CA ALA A 320 22.49 8.55 -19.38
C ALA A 320 22.93 7.08 -19.62
N ILE A 321 22.26 6.38 -20.54
CA ILE A 321 22.64 5.01 -20.91
C ILE A 321 24.07 4.96 -21.49
N GLU A 322 24.41 5.91 -22.37
CA GLU A 322 25.76 5.99 -22.95
C GLU A 322 26.81 6.35 -21.90
N ALA A 323 26.53 7.34 -21.04
CA ALA A 323 27.43 7.72 -19.94
C ALA A 323 27.67 6.55 -18.97
N GLY A 324 26.65 5.71 -18.72
CA GLY A 324 26.76 4.52 -17.88
C GLY A 324 27.63 3.40 -18.45
N LYS A 325 27.87 3.36 -19.75
CA LYS A 325 28.83 2.43 -20.39
C LYS A 325 30.31 2.82 -20.15
N GLY A 326 30.56 4.08 -19.83
CA GLY A 326 31.86 4.58 -19.43
C GLY A 326 32.21 4.23 -17.98
N MET A 327 33.37 4.66 -17.50
CA MET A 327 33.89 4.32 -16.16
C MET A 327 33.12 4.98 -14.98
N GLY A 328 31.78 4.91 -14.95
CA GLY A 328 30.97 5.30 -13.79
C GLY A 328 30.78 6.82 -13.62
N ARG A 329 30.91 7.61 -14.70
CA ARG A 329 30.71 9.06 -14.69
C ARG A 329 29.27 9.52 -14.88
N GLY A 330 28.34 8.57 -15.10
CA GLY A 330 26.95 8.85 -15.34
C GLY A 330 26.14 7.57 -15.33
N GLY A 331 24.91 7.64 -15.84
CA GLY A 331 24.03 6.48 -15.95
C GLY A 331 22.68 6.65 -15.28
N ILE A 332 22.02 5.51 -14.99
CA ILE A 332 20.75 5.49 -14.28
C ILE A 332 20.98 4.76 -12.94
N VAL A 333 20.80 5.49 -11.85
CA VAL A 333 20.84 4.95 -10.48
C VAL A 333 19.43 4.83 -9.97
N HIS A 334 19.01 3.63 -9.56
CA HIS A 334 17.69 3.37 -9.00
C HIS A 334 17.79 3.06 -7.51
N VAL A 335 17.10 3.86 -6.71
CA VAL A 335 17.01 3.70 -5.25
C VAL A 335 15.56 3.41 -4.90
N ASP A 336 15.28 2.15 -4.57
CA ASP A 336 13.95 1.68 -4.19
C ASP A 336 14.07 0.58 -3.13
N ASN A 337 12.95 0.25 -2.47
CA ASN A 337 12.87 -0.83 -1.49
C ASN A 337 12.03 -2.02 -1.96
N SER A 338 11.64 -2.03 -3.24
CA SER A 338 10.90 -3.12 -3.89
C SER A 338 11.83 -4.16 -4.51
#